data_108cd5982ee2a6c0004f1c54ecd7a0b5
#
_entry.id   108cd5982ee2a6c0004f1c54ecd7a0b5
#
_cell.length_a   1.000
_cell.length_b   1.000
_cell.length_c   1.000
_cell.angle_alpha   90.00
_cell.angle_beta   90.00
_cell.angle_gamma   90.00
#
_symmetry.space_group_name_H-M   'P 1'
#
loop_
_entity.id
_entity.type
_entity.pdbx_description
1 polymer ?
#
loop_
_entity_poly.entity_id
_entity_poly.type
_entity_poly.pdbx_seq_one_letter_code
_entity_poly.pdbx_strand_id
1 'polypeptide(L)'
;MSDKKLYVVAVELENRKEQAISVQEVLTKYGDCILTRQGVHDPGSDRGIITLNVNADNVYLEEFSEELSRIPGVKVRTIKF
;
A
#
# COMPACT_ATOMS: atom_id res chain seq x y z
N MET A 1 -2.45 -5.77 24.72
CA MET A 1 -3.46 -4.94 24.10
C MET A 1 -2.95 -4.37 22.82
N SER A 2 -3.83 -4.30 21.87
CA SER A 2 -3.48 -3.85 20.55
C SER A 2 -3.65 -2.34 20.45
N ASP A 3 -2.60 -1.63 20.06
CA ASP A 3 -2.64 -0.19 19.80
C ASP A 3 -2.92 0.08 18.34
N LYS A 4 -3.87 -0.64 17.77
CA LYS A 4 -4.21 -0.46 16.36
C LYS A 4 -4.84 0.90 16.12
N LYS A 5 -4.40 1.51 15.03
CA LYS A 5 -4.90 2.80 14.57
C LYS A 5 -5.37 2.69 13.14
N LEU A 6 -6.17 3.63 12.73
CA LEU A 6 -6.58 3.73 11.33
C LEU A 6 -5.57 4.57 10.56
N TYR A 7 -5.23 4.08 9.38
CA TYR A 7 -4.31 4.76 8.47
C TYR A 7 -4.90 4.75 7.07
N VAL A 8 -4.56 5.76 6.31
CA VAL A 8 -4.71 5.72 4.86
C VAL A 8 -3.31 5.53 4.29
N VAL A 9 -3.16 4.51 3.46
CA VAL A 9 -1.89 4.19 2.80
C VAL A 9 -2.10 4.36 1.31
N ALA A 10 -1.33 5.26 0.70
CA ALA A 10 -1.37 5.46 -0.74
C ALA A 10 -0.10 4.87 -1.35
N VAL A 11 -0.28 4.00 -2.33
CA VAL A 11 0.80 3.30 -3.01
C VAL A 11 0.82 3.75 -4.47
N GLU A 12 1.88 4.40 -4.87
CA GLU A 12 2.05 4.84 -6.26
C GLU A 12 2.93 3.84 -7.01
N LEU A 13 2.43 3.33 -8.13
CA LEU A 13 3.18 2.47 -9.04
C LEU A 13 3.53 3.28 -10.28
N GLU A 14 4.81 3.51 -10.50
CA GLU A 14 5.28 4.26 -11.66
C GLU A 14 5.07 3.48 -12.96
N ASN A 15 5.31 2.17 -12.91
CA ASN A 15 5.10 1.25 -14.03
C ASN A 15 4.21 0.11 -13.57
N ARG A 16 2.92 0.31 -13.66
CA ARG A 16 1.91 -0.61 -13.14
C ARG A 16 2.09 -2.04 -13.65
N LYS A 17 2.37 -2.20 -14.95
CA LYS A 17 2.54 -3.52 -15.55
C LYS A 17 3.70 -4.31 -14.95
N GLU A 18 4.80 -3.62 -14.65
CA GLU A 18 5.98 -4.27 -14.08
C GLU A 18 5.85 -4.52 -12.58
N GLN A 19 5.13 -3.66 -11.87
CA GLN A 19 5.12 -3.65 -10.41
C GLN A 19 3.92 -4.34 -9.79
N ALA A 20 2.84 -4.54 -10.56
CA ALA A 20 1.58 -5.02 -10.02
C ALA A 20 1.69 -6.34 -9.27
N ILE A 21 2.42 -7.31 -9.80
CA ILE A 21 2.55 -8.63 -9.16
C ILE A 21 3.22 -8.51 -7.80
N SER A 22 4.36 -7.79 -7.75
CA SER A 22 5.10 -7.62 -6.48
C SER A 22 4.28 -6.86 -5.45
N VAL A 23 3.55 -5.83 -5.87
CA VAL A 23 2.68 -5.07 -4.98
C VAL A 23 1.56 -5.96 -4.44
N GLN A 24 0.90 -6.74 -5.32
CA GLN A 24 -0.17 -7.63 -4.91
C GLN A 24 0.30 -8.70 -3.91
N GLU A 25 1.51 -9.21 -4.09
CA GLU A 25 2.07 -10.17 -3.14
C GLU A 25 2.18 -9.57 -1.74
N VAL A 26 2.67 -8.34 -1.65
CA VAL A 26 2.78 -7.65 -0.36
C VAL A 26 1.40 -7.37 0.22
N LEU A 27 0.45 -6.90 -0.60
CA LEU A 27 -0.91 -6.63 -0.14
C LEU A 27 -1.58 -7.90 0.39
N THR A 28 -1.36 -9.02 -0.26
CA THR A 28 -1.88 -10.31 0.19
C THR A 28 -1.27 -10.72 1.52
N LYS A 29 0.02 -10.56 1.67
CA LYS A 29 0.75 -10.90 2.91
C LYS A 29 0.21 -10.11 4.11
N TYR A 30 -0.16 -8.87 3.90
CA TYR A 30 -0.67 -8.00 4.96
C TYR A 30 -2.19 -7.81 4.90
N GLY A 31 -2.88 -8.73 4.21
CA GLY A 31 -4.32 -8.60 3.95
C GLY A 31 -5.19 -8.48 5.18
N ASP A 32 -4.78 -9.07 6.30
CA ASP A 32 -5.58 -9.06 7.53
C ASP A 32 -5.80 -7.64 8.08
N CYS A 33 -4.88 -6.72 7.81
CA CYS A 33 -5.00 -5.36 8.32
C CYS A 33 -5.67 -4.40 7.32
N ILE A 34 -5.86 -4.83 6.08
CA ILE A 34 -6.44 -3.98 5.03
C ILE A 34 -7.95 -4.08 5.08
N LEU A 35 -8.61 -2.96 5.39
CA LEU A 35 -10.07 -2.89 5.49
C LEU A 35 -10.71 -2.67 4.12
N THR A 36 -10.15 -1.76 3.33
CA THR A 36 -10.64 -1.48 1.97
C THR A 36 -9.45 -1.16 1.08
N ARG A 37 -9.65 -1.35 -0.21
CA ARG A 37 -8.64 -0.98 -1.21
C ARG A 37 -9.33 -0.45 -2.45
N GLN A 38 -8.72 0.55 -3.08
CA GLN A 38 -9.22 1.14 -4.31
C GLN A 38 -8.07 1.47 -5.23
N GLY A 39 -8.12 0.97 -6.44
CA GLY A 39 -7.08 1.25 -7.44
C GLY A 39 -7.57 2.25 -8.47
N VAL A 40 -6.69 3.17 -8.86
CA VAL A 40 -6.93 4.14 -9.90
C VAL A 40 -5.79 4.07 -10.90
N HIS A 41 -6.13 4.03 -12.18
CA HIS A 41 -5.18 4.00 -13.27
C HIS A 41 -5.13 5.39 -13.93
N ASP A 42 -3.93 5.95 -14.04
CA ASP A 42 -3.74 7.21 -14.75
C ASP A 42 -4.01 6.98 -16.23
N PRO A 43 -5.02 7.64 -16.81
CA PRO A 43 -5.36 7.40 -18.22
C PRO A 43 -4.29 7.84 -19.21
N GLY A 44 -3.36 8.70 -18.79
CA GLY A 44 -2.31 9.21 -19.68
C GLY A 44 -0.99 8.45 -19.61
N SER A 45 -0.88 7.42 -18.77
CA SER A 45 0.40 6.73 -18.57
C SER A 45 0.16 5.32 -18.02
N ASP A 46 1.28 4.60 -17.72
CA ASP A 46 1.19 3.29 -17.05
C ASP A 46 1.26 3.43 -15.52
N ARG A 47 0.98 4.61 -15.01
CA ARG A 47 1.02 4.92 -13.59
C ARG A 47 -0.30 4.56 -12.93
N GLY A 48 -0.22 4.10 -11.70
CA GLY A 48 -1.41 3.80 -10.92
C GLY A 48 -1.24 4.18 -9.45
N ILE A 49 -2.36 4.34 -8.77
CA ILE A 49 -2.36 4.60 -7.33
C ILE A 49 -3.36 3.66 -6.68
N ILE A 50 -2.90 2.99 -5.63
CA ILE A 50 -3.77 2.15 -4.80
C ILE A 50 -3.92 2.85 -3.46
N THR A 51 -5.15 3.07 -3.05
CA THR A 51 -5.45 3.66 -1.75
C THR A 51 -6.03 2.60 -0.84
N LEU A 52 -5.46 2.47 0.35
CA LEU A 52 -5.83 1.46 1.32
C LEU A 52 -6.28 2.13 2.60
N ASN A 53 -7.34 1.58 3.21
CA ASN A 53 -7.68 1.89 4.59
C ASN A 53 -7.18 0.72 5.43
N VAL A 54 -6.34 1.00 6.40
CA VAL A 54 -5.61 -0.01 7.14
C VAL A 54 -5.83 0.18 8.64
N ASN A 55 -6.05 -0.93 9.33
CA ASN A 55 -6.12 -0.94 10.79
C ASN A 55 -4.95 -1.78 11.31
N ALA A 56 -3.95 -1.13 11.88
CA ALA A 56 -2.73 -1.80 12.29
C ALA A 56 -2.04 -1.04 13.42
N ASP A 57 -1.17 -1.73 14.16
CA ASP A 57 -0.30 -1.02 15.08
C ASP A 57 0.87 -0.40 14.30
N ASN A 58 1.61 0.44 14.98
CA ASN A 58 2.67 1.22 14.35
C ASN A 58 3.78 0.36 13.74
N VAL A 59 4.18 -0.69 14.47
CA VAL A 59 5.26 -1.58 14.02
C VAL A 59 4.85 -2.34 12.76
N TYR A 60 3.65 -2.88 12.77
CA TYR A 60 3.10 -3.63 11.63
C TYR A 60 2.98 -2.74 10.39
N LEU A 61 2.50 -1.51 10.59
CA LEU A 61 2.39 -0.56 9.49
C LEU A 61 3.75 -0.20 8.90
N GLU A 62 4.75 -0.01 9.74
CA GLU A 62 6.11 0.29 9.28
C GLU A 62 6.68 -0.83 8.44
N GLU A 63 6.50 -2.08 8.87
CA GLU A 63 6.94 -3.25 8.11
C GLU A 63 6.25 -3.33 6.75
N PHE A 64 4.96 -3.12 6.74
CA PHE A 64 4.15 -3.12 5.53
C PHE A 64 4.62 -2.04 4.54
N SER A 65 4.75 -0.81 5.03
CA SER A 65 5.18 0.32 4.22
C SER A 65 6.59 0.10 3.66
N GLU A 66 7.46 -0.47 4.48
CA GLU A 66 8.84 -0.72 4.09
C GLU A 66 8.94 -1.77 2.98
N GLU A 67 8.18 -2.86 3.09
CA GLU A 67 8.17 -3.87 2.04
C GLU A 67 7.67 -3.31 0.72
N LEU A 68 6.62 -2.50 0.75
CA LEU A 68 6.13 -1.84 -0.47
C LEU A 68 7.18 -0.89 -1.05
N SER A 69 7.84 -0.12 -0.20
CA SER A 69 8.83 0.86 -0.64
C SER A 69 10.08 0.23 -1.25
N ARG A 70 10.36 -1.03 -0.96
CA ARG A 70 11.50 -1.75 -1.53
C ARG A 70 11.28 -2.15 -2.98
N ILE A 71 10.05 -2.15 -3.44
CA ILE A 71 9.76 -2.47 -4.85
C ILE A 71 10.20 -1.29 -5.69
N PRO A 72 11.13 -1.48 -6.65
CA PRO A 72 11.59 -0.37 -7.50
C PRO A 72 10.45 0.37 -8.20
N GLY A 73 10.45 1.68 -8.11
CA GLY A 73 9.43 2.52 -8.74
C GLY A 73 8.13 2.65 -7.95
N VAL A 74 8.05 2.07 -6.76
CA VAL A 74 6.87 2.18 -5.90
C VAL A 74 7.14 3.21 -4.81
N LYS A 75 6.20 4.13 -4.63
CA LYS A 75 6.25 5.13 -3.57
C LYS A 75 5.06 4.93 -2.64
N VAL A 76 5.30 5.10 -1.35
CA VAL A 76 4.28 4.88 -0.33
C VAL A 76 4.14 6.13 0.52
N ARG A 77 2.89 6.53 0.78
CA ARG A 77 2.58 7.62 1.69
C ARG A 77 1.54 7.13 2.68
N THR A 78 1.70 7.51 3.93
CA THR A 78 0.78 7.10 4.98
C THR A 78 0.25 8.30 5.73
N ILE A 79 -1.03 8.24 6.10
CA ILE A 79 -1.67 9.24 6.94
C ILE A 79 -2.29 8.51 8.12
N LYS A 80 -1.90 8.92 9.31
CA LYS A 80 -2.42 8.33 10.55
C LYS A 80 -3.63 9.13 11.04
N PHE A 81 -4.64 8.43 11.49
CA PHE A 81 -5.83 9.04 12.09
C PHE A 81 -5.94 8.77 13.59
#